data_20da7aaf0c59a24d19feab0f433c407b
#
_entry.id   20da7aaf0c59a24d19feab0f433c407b
#
_cell.length_a   1.000
_cell.length_b   1.000
_cell.length_c   1.000
_cell.angle_alpha   90.00
_cell.angle_beta   90.00
_cell.angle_gamma   90.00
#
_symmetry.space_group_name_H-M   'P 1'
#
loop_
_entity.id
_entity.type
_entity.pdbx_description
1 polymer ?
#
loop_
_entity_poly.entity_id
_entity_poly.type
_entity_poly.pdbx_seq_one_letter_code
_entity_poly.pdbx_strand_id
1 'polypeptide(L)'
;DIVIAERGGALKAPVAVKVHSGEVGNQNFIKLEFFAPTIEASGGIVTECNTAYDGGRNTTARHIKTLKKHGWSEFFDVDLLDAEGPDLELEIPDGKVIKKNYVGKNIVNYDSLLVLSHFKGHPMGGYGGALKQLSIGVASSFGKAYIHGAGVPEEIWTSDHDSFLESM
;
A
#
# COMPACT_ATOMS: atom_id res chain seq x y z
N ASP A 1 1.75 -20.91 4.96
CA ASP A 1 1.56 -21.72 6.18
C ASP A 1 2.84 -21.85 7.02
N ILE A 2 3.98 -22.20 6.43
CA ILE A 2 5.26 -22.37 7.16
C ILE A 2 5.68 -21.05 7.81
N VAL A 3 5.63 -19.93 7.11
CA VAL A 3 6.06 -18.62 7.65
C VAL A 3 5.18 -18.18 8.82
N ILE A 4 3.88 -18.44 8.77
CA ILE A 4 2.95 -18.11 9.86
C ILE A 4 3.14 -19.07 11.03
N ALA A 5 3.35 -20.36 10.76
CA ALA A 5 3.60 -21.37 11.79
C ALA A 5 4.95 -21.16 12.50
N GLU A 6 6.01 -20.87 11.76
CA GLU A 6 7.34 -20.59 12.33
C GLU A 6 7.39 -19.29 13.14
N ARG A 7 6.56 -18.31 12.79
CA ARG A 7 6.43 -17.05 13.51
C ARG A 7 5.25 -17.01 14.46
N GLY A 8 4.77 -18.19 14.89
CA GLY A 8 3.59 -18.36 15.73
C GLY A 8 3.47 -17.31 16.82
N GLY A 9 2.36 -16.59 16.83
CA GLY A 9 2.11 -15.48 17.75
C GLY A 9 2.80 -14.16 17.41
N ALA A 10 3.54 -14.04 16.28
CA ALA A 10 4.13 -12.78 15.85
C ALA A 10 3.08 -11.80 15.28
N LEU A 11 1.99 -12.31 14.73
CA LEU A 11 0.87 -11.50 14.27
C LEU A 11 -0.17 -11.38 15.38
N LYS A 12 -0.47 -10.14 15.73
CA LYS A 12 -1.55 -9.81 16.70
C LYS A 12 -2.74 -9.29 15.91
N ALA A 13 -3.91 -9.83 16.20
CA ALA A 13 -5.16 -9.37 15.58
C ALA A 13 -5.63 -8.05 16.20
N PRO A 14 -6.24 -7.16 15.42
CA PRO A 14 -6.54 -7.28 13.99
C PRO A 14 -5.30 -7.15 13.09
N VAL A 15 -5.26 -7.91 12.00
CA VAL A 15 -4.13 -7.94 11.05
C VAL A 15 -4.53 -7.21 9.76
N ALA A 16 -3.78 -6.18 9.38
CA ALA A 16 -3.85 -5.60 8.04
C ALA A 16 -3.00 -6.43 7.08
N VAL A 17 -3.56 -6.89 5.97
CA VAL A 17 -2.81 -7.58 4.92
C VAL A 17 -2.66 -6.65 3.72
N LYS A 18 -1.52 -6.01 3.62
CA LYS A 18 -1.24 -5.07 2.53
C LYS A 18 -0.87 -5.81 1.24
N VAL A 19 -1.65 -5.58 0.22
CA VAL A 19 -1.44 -6.14 -1.12
C VAL A 19 -1.25 -5.01 -2.15
N HIS A 20 -0.94 -5.39 -3.39
CA HIS A 20 -1.14 -4.56 -4.58
C HIS A 20 -2.19 -5.22 -5.45
N SER A 21 -3.40 -4.70 -5.41
CA SER A 21 -4.59 -5.30 -6.03
C SER A 21 -4.63 -5.25 -7.57
N GLY A 22 -3.66 -4.58 -8.19
CA GLY A 22 -3.54 -4.43 -9.65
C GLY A 22 -4.19 -3.15 -10.17
N GLU A 23 -3.66 -2.65 -11.30
CA GLU A 23 -4.23 -1.52 -12.03
C GLU A 23 -5.29 -1.98 -13.03
N VAL A 24 -6.23 -1.10 -13.37
CA VAL A 24 -7.24 -1.36 -14.41
C VAL A 24 -6.56 -1.68 -15.73
N GLY A 25 -6.93 -2.84 -16.32
CA GLY A 25 -6.36 -3.30 -17.60
C GLY A 25 -5.00 -3.97 -17.51
N ASN A 26 -4.32 -3.91 -16.37
CA ASN A 26 -3.06 -4.64 -16.18
C ASN A 26 -3.34 -6.14 -15.95
N GLN A 27 -2.61 -6.99 -16.67
CA GLN A 27 -2.67 -8.46 -16.52
C GLN A 27 -1.54 -9.02 -15.64
N ASN A 28 -0.54 -8.20 -15.31
CA ASN A 28 0.73 -8.64 -14.72
C ASN A 28 0.81 -8.39 -13.20
N PHE A 29 -0.32 -8.23 -12.52
CA PHE A 29 -0.35 -8.22 -11.06
C PHE A 29 -0.48 -9.65 -10.50
N ILE A 30 -0.01 -9.89 -9.28
CA ILE A 30 -0.18 -11.18 -8.62
C ILE A 30 -1.66 -11.38 -8.32
N LYS A 31 -2.20 -12.47 -8.83
CA LYS A 31 -3.62 -12.80 -8.68
C LYS A 31 -3.93 -13.18 -7.25
N LEU A 32 -5.18 -12.93 -6.85
CA LEU A 32 -5.64 -13.18 -5.49
C LEU A 32 -5.44 -14.64 -5.06
N GLU A 33 -5.61 -15.60 -5.97
CA GLU A 33 -5.48 -17.03 -5.70
C GLU A 33 -4.09 -17.41 -5.18
N PHE A 34 -3.06 -16.66 -5.59
CA PHE A 34 -1.70 -16.85 -5.08
C PHE A 34 -1.56 -16.44 -3.63
N PHE A 35 -2.22 -15.35 -3.24
CA PHE A 35 -2.16 -14.81 -1.89
C PHE A 35 -3.21 -15.39 -0.94
N ALA A 36 -4.31 -15.93 -1.46
CA ALA A 36 -5.44 -16.39 -0.68
C ALA A 36 -5.07 -17.31 0.49
N PRO A 37 -4.24 -18.37 0.32
CA PRO A 37 -3.89 -19.24 1.45
C PRO A 37 -3.18 -18.50 2.59
N THR A 38 -2.36 -17.49 2.26
CA THR A 38 -1.63 -16.71 3.27
C THR A 38 -2.55 -15.72 3.98
N ILE A 39 -3.48 -15.09 3.23
CA ILE A 39 -4.48 -14.17 3.79
C ILE A 39 -5.39 -14.93 4.76
N GLU A 40 -5.94 -16.07 4.33
CA GLU A 40 -6.80 -16.92 5.15
C GLU A 40 -6.08 -17.40 6.43
N ALA A 41 -4.85 -17.88 6.30
CA ALA A 41 -4.06 -18.34 7.45
C ALA A 41 -3.71 -17.20 8.43
N SER A 42 -3.61 -15.95 7.95
CA SER A 42 -3.36 -14.79 8.82
C SER A 42 -4.62 -14.33 9.57
N GLY A 43 -5.81 -14.68 9.08
CA GLY A 43 -7.08 -14.15 9.58
C GLY A 43 -7.21 -12.63 9.38
N GLY A 44 -6.43 -12.05 8.47
CA GLY A 44 -6.34 -10.61 8.29
C GLY A 44 -7.31 -10.05 7.26
N ILE A 45 -7.46 -8.74 7.29
CA ILE A 45 -8.26 -7.95 6.35
C ILE A 45 -7.34 -7.43 5.25
N VAL A 46 -7.73 -7.59 3.99
CA VAL A 46 -6.98 -7.05 2.85
C VAL A 46 -7.01 -5.53 2.89
N THR A 47 -5.85 -4.89 2.79
CA THR A 47 -5.75 -3.43 2.86
C THR A 47 -5.05 -2.85 1.64
N GLU A 48 -5.55 -1.69 1.20
CA GLU A 48 -5.00 -0.87 0.12
C GLU A 48 -5.14 0.62 0.43
N CYS A 49 -4.48 1.46 -0.36
CA CYS A 49 -4.70 2.91 -0.38
C CYS A 49 -4.88 3.39 -1.82
N ASN A 50 -5.63 4.48 -1.97
CA ASN A 50 -5.84 5.13 -3.26
C ASN A 50 -4.52 5.59 -3.89
N THR A 51 -4.49 5.74 -5.21
CA THR A 51 -3.32 6.28 -5.93
C THR A 51 -3.38 7.80 -6.01
N ALA A 52 -2.21 8.45 -6.15
CA ALA A 52 -2.10 9.90 -6.29
C ALA A 52 -2.30 10.39 -7.73
N TYR A 53 -2.13 9.52 -8.71
CA TYR A 53 -2.26 9.85 -10.13
C TYR A 53 -3.60 9.37 -10.69
N ASP A 54 -4.04 9.98 -11.79
CA ASP A 54 -5.32 9.60 -12.41
C ASP A 54 -5.32 8.14 -12.87
N GLY A 55 -6.46 7.50 -12.68
CA GLY A 55 -6.62 6.07 -12.99
C GLY A 55 -7.80 5.44 -12.28
N GLY A 56 -7.83 4.10 -12.33
CA GLY A 56 -8.92 3.32 -11.73
C GLY A 56 -8.90 3.19 -10.22
N ARG A 57 -7.89 3.76 -9.56
CA ARG A 57 -7.70 3.67 -8.10
C ARG A 57 -7.44 5.02 -7.42
N ASN A 58 -7.63 6.14 -8.13
CA ASN A 58 -7.38 7.47 -7.58
C ASN A 58 -8.49 8.04 -6.72
N THR A 59 -9.63 7.38 -6.66
CA THR A 59 -10.72 7.69 -5.73
C THR A 59 -11.26 6.42 -5.13
N THR A 60 -11.75 6.49 -3.90
CA THR A 60 -12.37 5.35 -3.19
C THR A 60 -13.41 4.63 -4.04
N ALA A 61 -14.32 5.38 -4.69
CA ALA A 61 -15.36 4.79 -5.52
C ALA A 61 -14.83 4.04 -6.75
N ARG A 62 -13.77 4.56 -7.40
CA ARG A 62 -13.11 3.87 -8.53
C ARG A 62 -12.31 2.67 -8.05
N HIS A 63 -11.61 2.81 -6.93
CA HIS A 63 -10.80 1.74 -6.36
C HIS A 63 -11.66 0.54 -5.94
N ILE A 64 -12.79 0.75 -5.29
CA ILE A 64 -13.77 -0.31 -4.97
C ILE A 64 -14.21 -1.05 -6.23
N LYS A 65 -14.49 -0.35 -7.33
CA LYS A 65 -14.83 -0.98 -8.62
C LYS A 65 -13.69 -1.83 -9.17
N THR A 66 -12.45 -1.37 -9.02
CA THR A 66 -11.26 -2.11 -9.46
C THR A 66 -11.06 -3.37 -8.62
N LEU A 67 -11.17 -3.26 -7.30
CA LEU A 67 -11.10 -4.39 -6.36
C LEU A 67 -12.14 -5.46 -6.69
N LYS A 68 -13.37 -5.05 -6.94
CA LYS A 68 -14.44 -5.96 -7.35
C LYS A 68 -14.13 -6.63 -8.70
N LYS A 69 -13.68 -5.85 -9.69
CA LYS A 69 -13.33 -6.37 -11.02
C LYS A 69 -12.20 -7.42 -10.97
N HIS A 70 -11.29 -7.27 -10.02
CA HIS A 70 -10.16 -8.20 -9.83
C HIS A 70 -10.49 -9.32 -8.81
N GLY A 71 -11.72 -9.40 -8.32
CA GLY A 71 -12.19 -10.45 -7.43
C GLY A 71 -11.90 -10.24 -5.94
N TRP A 72 -11.10 -9.22 -5.56
CA TRP A 72 -10.64 -9.07 -4.18
C TRP A 72 -11.80 -8.95 -3.17
N SER A 73 -12.76 -8.07 -3.44
CA SER A 73 -13.90 -7.84 -2.56
C SER A 73 -15.02 -8.88 -2.66
N GLU A 74 -14.87 -9.89 -3.50
CA GLU A 74 -15.77 -11.05 -3.57
C GLU A 74 -15.31 -12.18 -2.62
N PHE A 75 -14.01 -12.25 -2.34
CA PHE A 75 -13.41 -13.32 -1.54
C PHE A 75 -12.94 -12.84 -0.16
N PHE A 76 -12.63 -11.56 -0.01
CA PHE A 76 -12.08 -11.01 1.22
C PHE A 76 -12.77 -9.72 1.63
N ASP A 77 -12.79 -9.46 2.93
CA ASP A 77 -13.03 -8.11 3.43
C ASP A 77 -11.86 -7.21 3.02
N VAL A 78 -12.19 -6.04 2.49
CA VAL A 78 -11.19 -5.08 2.01
C VAL A 78 -11.41 -3.72 2.68
N ASP A 79 -10.36 -3.20 3.31
CA ASP A 79 -10.32 -1.84 3.86
C ASP A 79 -9.40 -0.95 3.00
N LEU A 80 -9.94 0.12 2.45
CA LEU A 80 -9.18 1.21 1.87
C LEU A 80 -8.80 2.16 2.99
N LEU A 81 -7.55 2.07 3.44
CA LEU A 81 -7.07 2.76 4.63
C LEU A 81 -7.23 4.28 4.60
N ASP A 82 -7.28 4.86 3.40
CA ASP A 82 -7.47 6.29 3.13
C ASP A 82 -8.85 6.61 2.50
N ALA A 83 -9.85 5.74 2.71
CA ALA A 83 -11.21 5.98 2.19
C ALA A 83 -11.83 7.26 2.74
N GLU A 84 -11.51 7.59 3.97
CA GLU A 84 -11.99 8.77 4.69
C GLU A 84 -10.81 9.52 5.31
N GLY A 85 -10.79 10.85 5.19
CA GLY A 85 -9.79 11.70 5.82
C GLY A 85 -10.12 12.01 7.28
N PRO A 86 -9.24 12.73 8.00
CA PRO A 86 -7.89 13.13 7.57
C PRO A 86 -6.90 11.96 7.60
N ASP A 87 -5.77 12.10 6.87
CA ASP A 87 -4.67 11.12 6.93
C ASP A 87 -4.01 11.10 8.31
N LEU A 88 -3.39 9.97 8.64
CA LEU A 88 -2.51 9.87 9.80
C LEU A 88 -1.12 10.37 9.41
N GLU A 89 -0.64 11.37 10.13
CA GLU A 89 0.72 11.89 9.99
C GLU A 89 1.70 11.05 10.85
N LEU A 90 2.72 10.50 10.21
CA LEU A 90 3.79 9.77 10.89
C LEU A 90 5.10 10.56 10.76
N GLU A 91 5.72 10.86 11.89
CA GLU A 91 7.03 11.51 11.93
C GLU A 91 8.14 10.53 11.47
N ILE A 92 9.11 11.07 10.71
CA ILE A 92 10.33 10.38 10.27
C ILE A 92 11.53 11.19 10.81
N PRO A 93 11.93 10.97 12.08
CA PRO A 93 12.94 11.81 12.73
C PRO A 93 14.26 11.89 11.97
N ASP A 94 14.71 10.78 11.39
CA ASP A 94 15.97 10.66 10.66
C ASP A 94 15.83 10.88 9.14
N GLY A 95 14.63 11.20 8.64
CA GLY A 95 14.41 11.47 7.24
C GLY A 95 15.29 12.62 6.75
N LYS A 96 15.93 12.49 5.60
CA LYS A 96 16.79 13.54 5.04
C LYS A 96 16.02 14.51 4.16
N VAL A 97 15.16 13.98 3.32
CA VAL A 97 14.36 14.77 2.37
C VAL A 97 12.99 15.06 2.98
N ILE A 98 12.25 14.02 3.37
CA ILE A 98 10.97 14.20 4.04
C ILE A 98 11.08 13.88 5.54
N LYS A 99 10.35 14.64 6.35
CA LYS A 99 10.30 14.47 7.81
C LYS A 99 9.03 13.79 8.30
N LYS A 100 8.10 13.56 7.40
CA LYS A 100 6.78 13.00 7.68
C LYS A 100 6.33 12.09 6.55
N ASN A 101 5.46 11.16 6.87
CA ASN A 101 4.67 10.41 5.88
C ASN A 101 3.19 10.56 6.24
N TYR A 102 2.34 10.62 5.24
CA TYR A 102 0.89 10.68 5.39
C TYR A 102 0.30 9.34 4.97
N VAL A 103 -0.18 8.58 5.93
CA VAL A 103 -0.71 7.24 5.69
C VAL A 103 -2.23 7.20 5.84
N GLY A 104 -2.87 6.20 5.27
CA GLY A 104 -4.30 6.03 5.44
C GLY A 104 -4.65 5.84 6.92
N LYS A 105 -5.56 6.67 7.45
CA LYS A 105 -5.85 6.74 8.89
C LYS A 105 -6.34 5.41 9.48
N ASN A 106 -7.00 4.56 8.68
CA ASN A 106 -7.54 3.31 9.17
C ASN A 106 -6.47 2.31 9.62
N ILE A 107 -5.18 2.57 9.30
CA ILE A 107 -4.08 1.71 9.74
C ILE A 107 -4.02 1.58 11.28
N VAL A 108 -4.53 2.56 12.03
CA VAL A 108 -4.58 2.53 13.51
C VAL A 108 -5.52 1.45 14.06
N ASN A 109 -6.40 0.89 13.23
CA ASN A 109 -7.34 -0.15 13.61
C ASN A 109 -6.68 -1.55 13.65
N TYR A 110 -5.40 -1.65 13.32
CA TYR A 110 -4.67 -2.91 13.18
C TYR A 110 -3.47 -2.98 14.11
N ASP A 111 -3.30 -4.11 14.78
CA ASP A 111 -2.16 -4.39 15.68
C ASP A 111 -0.97 -4.99 14.92
N SER A 112 -1.19 -5.50 13.71
CA SER A 112 -0.15 -6.07 12.85
C SER A 112 -0.36 -5.71 11.38
N LEU A 113 0.77 -5.58 10.67
CA LEU A 113 0.79 -5.36 9.21
C LEU A 113 1.58 -6.50 8.55
N LEU A 114 0.87 -7.32 7.76
CA LEU A 114 1.47 -8.32 6.89
C LEU A 114 1.55 -7.77 5.46
N VAL A 115 2.75 -7.70 4.90
CA VAL A 115 2.96 -7.15 3.56
C VAL A 115 3.19 -8.28 2.57
N LEU A 116 2.25 -8.46 1.64
CA LEU A 116 2.33 -9.42 0.54
C LEU A 116 2.74 -8.68 -0.74
N SER A 117 4.03 -8.68 -1.01
CA SER A 117 4.62 -7.83 -2.04
C SER A 117 4.80 -8.54 -3.38
N HIS A 118 4.52 -7.79 -4.45
CA HIS A 118 4.94 -8.17 -5.80
C HIS A 118 6.37 -7.67 -6.05
N PHE A 119 7.32 -8.59 -6.06
CA PHE A 119 8.71 -8.28 -6.42
C PHE A 119 8.84 -8.15 -7.95
N LYS A 120 9.11 -6.95 -8.43
CA LYS A 120 9.17 -6.63 -9.87
C LYS A 120 10.03 -5.41 -10.13
N GLY A 121 10.48 -5.23 -11.38
CA GLY A 121 11.09 -3.97 -11.83
C GLY A 121 10.14 -2.78 -11.67
N HIS A 122 10.70 -1.60 -11.41
CA HIS A 122 9.95 -0.36 -11.30
C HIS A 122 10.72 0.79 -11.97
N PRO A 123 10.08 1.58 -12.85
CA PRO A 123 10.78 2.59 -13.66
C PRO A 123 11.43 3.71 -12.82
N MET A 124 10.80 4.12 -11.73
CA MET A 124 11.33 5.20 -10.88
C MET A 124 12.16 4.66 -9.70
N GLY A 125 11.78 3.55 -9.09
CA GLY A 125 12.42 3.02 -7.89
C GLY A 125 13.42 1.88 -8.16
N GLY A 126 13.77 1.60 -9.41
CA GLY A 126 14.59 0.46 -9.80
C GLY A 126 13.83 -0.86 -9.66
N TYR A 127 13.33 -1.17 -8.46
CA TYR A 127 12.44 -2.31 -8.23
C TYR A 127 11.30 -1.97 -7.28
N GLY A 128 10.19 -2.72 -7.38
CA GLY A 128 9.11 -2.71 -6.43
C GLY A 128 9.15 -3.98 -5.57
N GLY A 129 8.77 -3.87 -4.31
CA GLY A 129 8.76 -4.96 -3.34
C GLY A 129 8.25 -4.49 -1.99
N ALA A 130 8.69 -5.16 -0.91
CA ALA A 130 8.20 -4.87 0.43
C ALA A 130 8.49 -3.44 0.89
N LEU A 131 9.72 -2.95 0.65
CA LEU A 131 10.10 -1.58 1.05
C LEU A 131 9.17 -0.54 0.42
N LYS A 132 9.01 -0.58 -0.92
CA LYS A 132 8.10 0.34 -1.62
C LYS A 132 6.65 0.21 -1.15
N GLN A 133 6.24 -0.99 -0.80
CA GLN A 133 4.87 -1.23 -0.32
C GLN A 133 4.66 -0.73 1.11
N LEU A 134 5.70 -0.74 1.94
CA LEU A 134 5.68 -0.16 3.28
C LEU A 134 5.75 1.36 3.27
N SER A 135 6.49 1.96 2.36
CA SER A 135 6.59 3.42 2.25
C SER A 135 5.41 4.01 1.47
N ILE A 136 5.42 3.83 0.14
CA ILE A 136 4.40 4.40 -0.76
C ILE A 136 3.08 3.62 -0.69
N GLY A 137 3.13 2.29 -0.48
CA GLY A 137 1.94 1.45 -0.54
C GLY A 137 0.92 1.73 0.56
N VAL A 138 1.36 2.04 1.78
CA VAL A 138 0.49 2.40 2.91
C VAL A 138 0.20 3.91 3.00
N ALA A 139 0.96 4.72 2.26
CA ALA A 139 0.68 6.14 2.16
C ALA A 139 -0.70 6.38 1.55
N SER A 140 -1.41 7.39 2.04
CA SER A 140 -2.65 7.86 1.44
C SER A 140 -2.43 8.40 0.02
N SER A 141 -3.50 8.73 -0.68
CA SER A 141 -3.38 9.40 -1.99
C SER A 141 -2.51 10.65 -1.89
N PHE A 142 -2.72 11.50 -0.88
CA PHE A 142 -1.88 12.67 -0.62
C PHE A 142 -0.45 12.28 -0.25
N GLY A 143 -0.26 11.32 0.66
CA GLY A 143 1.05 10.84 1.07
C GLY A 143 1.87 10.29 -0.09
N LYS A 144 1.23 9.61 -1.04
CA LYS A 144 1.89 9.16 -2.28
C LYS A 144 2.39 10.34 -3.12
N ALA A 145 1.58 11.38 -3.30
CA ALA A 145 2.02 12.58 -4.00
C ALA A 145 3.18 13.25 -3.27
N TYR A 146 3.10 13.35 -1.95
CA TYR A 146 4.13 13.94 -1.09
C TYR A 146 5.47 13.19 -1.20
N ILE A 147 5.47 11.85 -1.16
CA ILE A 147 6.70 11.04 -1.32
C ILE A 147 7.26 11.19 -2.74
N HIS A 148 6.42 11.07 -3.79
CA HIS A 148 6.88 11.19 -5.17
C HIS A 148 7.42 12.58 -5.48
N GLY A 149 6.85 13.62 -4.90
CA GLY A 149 7.30 15.00 -5.02
C GLY A 149 8.41 15.39 -4.04
N ALA A 150 9.01 14.41 -3.33
CA ALA A 150 10.08 14.67 -2.35
C ALA A 150 9.73 15.78 -1.34
N GLY A 151 8.49 15.77 -0.85
CA GLY A 151 7.96 16.74 0.09
C GLY A 151 7.13 17.87 -0.54
N VAL A 152 7.03 17.92 -1.87
CA VAL A 152 6.22 18.89 -2.62
C VAL A 152 5.20 18.14 -3.49
N PRO A 153 3.96 17.93 -3.04
CA PRO A 153 2.98 17.08 -3.73
C PRO A 153 2.70 17.46 -5.18
N GLU A 154 2.84 18.75 -5.51
CA GLU A 154 2.64 19.27 -6.85
C GLU A 154 3.74 18.81 -7.84
N GLU A 155 4.89 18.40 -7.32
CA GLU A 155 6.06 17.96 -8.08
C GLU A 155 6.12 16.44 -8.29
N ILE A 156 5.00 15.75 -8.17
CA ILE A 156 4.89 14.27 -8.27
C ILE A 156 5.60 13.66 -9.49
N TRP A 157 5.77 14.41 -10.59
CA TRP A 157 6.41 13.95 -11.83
C TRP A 157 7.72 14.68 -12.16
N THR A 158 8.09 15.69 -11.39
CA THR A 158 9.20 16.60 -11.69
C THR A 158 10.24 16.66 -10.60
N SER A 159 10.01 16.00 -9.47
CA SER A 159 10.98 15.93 -8.40
C SER A 159 12.28 15.26 -8.86
N ASP A 160 13.39 15.67 -8.27
CA ASP A 160 14.68 15.05 -8.46
C ASP A 160 14.65 13.57 -8.07
N HIS A 161 15.25 12.71 -8.91
CA HIS A 161 15.20 11.26 -8.76
C HIS A 161 15.84 10.76 -7.46
N ASP A 162 16.99 11.35 -7.07
CA ASP A 162 17.70 10.95 -5.84
C ASP A 162 16.88 11.35 -4.61
N SER A 163 16.27 12.53 -4.63
CA SER A 163 15.35 13.01 -3.58
C SER A 163 14.11 12.12 -3.47
N PHE A 164 13.56 11.67 -4.59
CA PHE A 164 12.46 10.69 -4.58
C PHE A 164 12.89 9.36 -3.95
N LEU A 165 14.05 8.82 -4.33
CA LEU A 165 14.56 7.55 -3.78
C LEU A 165 14.83 7.66 -2.27
N GLU A 166 15.35 8.77 -1.80
CA GLU A 166 15.59 9.01 -0.38
C GLU A 166 14.29 9.20 0.41
N SER A 167 13.22 9.65 -0.26
CA SER A 167 11.89 9.81 0.34
C SER A 167 11.11 8.50 0.43
N MET A 168 11.49 7.48 -0.37
CA MET A 168 10.83 6.19 -0.44
C MET A 168 11.32 5.24 0.66
#